data_a30ee23a7f1b015e794dc080e489f163
#
_entry.id   a30ee23a7f1b015e794dc080e489f163
#
_cell.length_a   1.000
_cell.length_b   1.000
_cell.length_c   1.000
_cell.angle_alpha   90.00
_cell.angle_beta   90.00
_cell.angle_gamma   90.00
#
_symmetry.space_group_name_H-M   'P 1'
#
loop_
_entity.id
_entity.type
_entity.pdbx_description
1 polymer ?
#
loop_
_entity_poly.entity_id
_entity_poly.type
_entity_poly.pdbx_seq_one_letter_code
_entity_poly.pdbx_strand_id
1 'polypeptide(L)'
;MPASASHLAPRSSPTTLSRWPASRANAIFPASQFPAPHFEAEAVVKKEFKTISLSDFKGKWLVLFFYPLDFTFVCPTEIVAFSDRVKEFRALNAEVVGASVDSKHSHLAWVNQPRNKGGLGNVNIPLISDITKKISADYGVLIETGPDVGLALRGTFIIDPKGIVRQITINDLDVGRSIDETLRLIEAFQYHEKNGEVCQAGWTKGQKGMKADPVGSQEFFQAVFGSDEL
;
A
#
# COMPACT_ATOMS: atom_id res chain seq x y z
N MET A 1 -54.55 -27.14 -32.26
CA MET A 1 -53.40 -27.09 -31.33
C MET A 1 -53.12 -25.63 -30.99
N PRO A 2 -53.33 -25.17 -29.75
CA PRO A 2 -53.04 -23.78 -29.39
C PRO A 2 -51.61 -23.63 -28.98
N ALA A 3 -51.01 -22.51 -29.42
CA ALA A 3 -49.64 -22.11 -29.14
C ALA A 3 -49.45 -21.70 -27.67
N SER A 4 -48.37 -22.22 -27.08
CA SER A 4 -47.93 -21.91 -25.71
C SER A 4 -47.33 -20.50 -25.66
N ALA A 5 -47.92 -19.62 -24.86
CA ALA A 5 -47.37 -18.31 -24.54
C ALA A 5 -46.35 -18.44 -23.40
N SER A 6 -45.08 -18.18 -23.69
CA SER A 6 -44.02 -18.11 -22.70
C SER A 6 -44.12 -16.80 -21.90
N HIS A 7 -44.42 -16.91 -20.60
CA HIS A 7 -44.35 -15.79 -19.66
C HIS A 7 -42.89 -15.44 -19.39
N LEU A 8 -42.46 -14.27 -19.84
CA LEU A 8 -41.22 -13.63 -19.42
C LEU A 8 -41.43 -13.09 -18.01
N ALA A 9 -40.60 -13.57 -17.04
CA ALA A 9 -40.52 -13.05 -15.69
C ALA A 9 -40.04 -11.60 -15.70
N PRO A 10 -40.52 -10.73 -14.80
CA PRO A 10 -40.08 -9.34 -14.72
C PRO A 10 -38.60 -9.27 -14.29
N ARG A 11 -37.81 -8.45 -14.99
CA ARG A 11 -36.43 -8.15 -14.64
C ARG A 11 -36.42 -7.48 -13.26
N SER A 12 -35.62 -8.01 -12.35
CA SER A 12 -35.31 -7.40 -11.06
C SER A 12 -34.77 -5.98 -11.26
N SER A 13 -35.31 -5.03 -10.50
CA SER A 13 -34.88 -3.63 -10.45
C SER A 13 -33.41 -3.53 -10.10
N PRO A 14 -32.65 -2.52 -10.61
CA PRO A 14 -31.27 -2.34 -10.27
C PRO A 14 -31.14 -2.06 -8.77
N THR A 15 -30.30 -2.85 -8.12
CA THR A 15 -29.92 -2.64 -6.72
C THR A 15 -29.37 -1.23 -6.57
N THR A 16 -30.01 -0.42 -5.76
CA THR A 16 -29.53 0.92 -5.40
C THR A 16 -28.12 0.80 -4.83
N LEU A 17 -27.15 1.36 -5.54
CA LEU A 17 -25.81 1.56 -5.00
C LEU A 17 -25.95 2.26 -3.65
N SER A 18 -25.57 1.57 -2.57
CA SER A 18 -25.60 2.13 -1.23
C SER A 18 -24.72 3.39 -1.25
N ARG A 19 -25.32 4.55 -0.92
CA ARG A 19 -24.56 5.79 -0.69
C ARG A 19 -23.51 5.51 0.37
N TRP A 20 -22.30 6.00 0.15
CA TRP A 20 -21.27 6.08 1.18
C TRP A 20 -21.88 6.64 2.46
N PRO A 21 -21.61 6.05 3.62
CA PRO A 21 -22.18 6.53 4.88
C PRO A 21 -21.77 7.99 5.08
N ALA A 22 -22.78 8.85 5.33
CA ALA A 22 -22.60 10.29 5.52
C ALA A 22 -21.68 10.65 6.71
N SER A 23 -21.38 9.68 7.58
CA SER A 23 -20.49 9.84 8.73
C SER A 23 -19.03 10.14 8.38
N ARG A 24 -18.61 9.91 7.13
CA ARG A 24 -17.25 10.23 6.66
C ARG A 24 -17.17 11.48 5.78
N ALA A 25 -18.22 12.25 5.62
CA ALA A 25 -18.21 13.48 4.81
C ALA A 25 -17.13 14.51 5.25
N ASN A 26 -16.61 14.37 6.49
CA ASN A 26 -15.54 15.19 7.06
C ASN A 26 -14.28 14.39 7.45
N ALA A 27 -14.20 13.10 7.11
CA ALA A 27 -12.99 12.33 7.38
C ALA A 27 -11.90 12.79 6.41
N ILE A 28 -10.83 13.35 6.94
CA ILE A 28 -9.61 13.64 6.17
C ILE A 28 -8.91 12.30 5.96
N PHE A 29 -9.17 11.70 4.80
CA PHE A 29 -8.41 10.52 4.38
C PHE A 29 -6.95 10.93 4.11
N PRO A 30 -5.97 10.05 4.37
CA PRO A 30 -4.62 10.33 3.97
C PRO A 30 -4.57 10.59 2.47
N ALA A 31 -3.89 11.66 2.10
CA ALA A 31 -3.71 12.05 0.71
C ALA A 31 -2.23 12.35 0.47
N SER A 32 -1.78 12.24 -0.77
CA SER A 32 -0.43 12.67 -1.13
C SER A 32 -0.23 14.15 -0.79
N GLN A 33 0.98 14.49 -0.33
CA GLN A 33 1.40 15.83 0.13
C GLN A 33 0.85 16.24 1.50
N PHE A 34 0.11 15.38 2.21
CA PHE A 34 -0.36 15.65 3.56
C PHE A 34 0.42 14.80 4.60
N PRO A 35 0.49 15.26 5.86
CA PRO A 35 1.06 14.46 6.93
C PRO A 35 0.37 13.11 7.05
N ALA A 36 1.17 12.05 7.23
CA ALA A 36 0.64 10.72 7.51
C ALA A 36 -0.09 10.71 8.86
N PRO A 37 -1.23 10.03 9.00
CA PRO A 37 -1.87 9.82 10.29
C PRO A 37 -0.91 9.20 11.30
N HIS A 38 -0.86 9.79 12.49
CA HIS A 38 -0.02 9.27 13.56
C HIS A 38 -0.54 7.91 14.04
N PHE A 39 0.39 7.00 14.32
CA PHE A 39 0.09 5.74 15.00
C PHE A 39 1.10 5.44 16.08
N GLU A 40 0.64 4.73 17.11
CA GLU A 40 1.45 4.05 18.10
C GLU A 40 0.75 2.73 18.42
N ALA A 41 1.45 1.61 18.29
CA ALA A 41 0.85 0.29 18.48
C ALA A 41 1.89 -0.78 18.83
N GLU A 42 1.42 -1.86 19.43
CA GLU A 42 2.23 -3.05 19.63
C GLU A 42 2.52 -3.74 18.29
N ALA A 43 3.72 -4.27 18.17
CA ALA A 43 4.16 -4.98 16.98
C ALA A 43 5.02 -6.20 17.36
N VAL A 44 5.10 -7.15 16.45
CA VAL A 44 6.12 -8.20 16.48
C VAL A 44 7.33 -7.73 15.68
N VAL A 45 8.48 -7.61 16.37
CA VAL A 45 9.75 -7.18 15.81
C VAL A 45 10.80 -8.22 16.18
N LYS A 46 11.33 -8.96 15.19
CA LYS A 46 12.32 -10.04 15.43
C LYS A 46 11.84 -11.05 16.50
N LYS A 47 10.58 -11.44 16.45
CA LYS A 47 9.91 -12.35 17.39
C LYS A 47 9.72 -11.81 18.81
N GLU A 48 9.93 -10.54 19.04
CA GLU A 48 9.67 -9.86 20.32
C GLU A 48 8.50 -8.91 20.19
N PHE A 49 7.78 -8.66 21.28
CA PHE A 49 6.76 -7.61 21.33
C PHE A 49 7.42 -6.27 21.63
N LYS A 50 7.12 -5.28 20.79
CA LYS A 50 7.61 -3.90 20.95
C LYS A 50 6.50 -2.93 20.58
N THR A 51 6.41 -1.81 21.27
CA THR A 51 5.63 -0.67 20.81
C THR A 51 6.45 0.07 19.75
N ILE A 52 5.82 0.37 18.62
CA ILE A 52 6.40 1.20 17.57
C ILE A 52 5.43 2.31 17.20
N SER A 53 5.97 3.44 16.80
CA SER A 53 5.20 4.61 16.41
C SER A 53 5.69 5.19 15.08
N LEU A 54 4.88 6.02 14.43
CA LEU A 54 5.29 6.72 13.21
C LEU A 54 6.56 7.57 13.45
N SER A 55 6.72 8.11 14.64
CA SER A 55 7.88 8.95 15.00
C SER A 55 9.23 8.20 14.98
N ASP A 56 9.24 6.87 15.13
CA ASP A 56 10.44 6.05 15.09
C ASP A 56 11.09 6.02 13.69
N PHE A 57 10.33 6.41 12.69
CA PHE A 57 10.76 6.45 11.29
C PHE A 57 11.14 7.86 10.81
N LYS A 58 11.14 8.86 11.70
CA LYS A 58 11.57 10.23 11.35
C LYS A 58 12.99 10.24 10.78
N GLY A 59 13.16 10.91 9.63
CA GLY A 59 14.43 10.95 8.90
C GLY A 59 14.66 9.77 7.96
N LYS A 60 13.71 8.84 7.87
CA LYS A 60 13.72 7.71 6.93
C LYS A 60 12.46 7.69 6.09
N TRP A 61 12.52 7.11 4.93
CA TRP A 61 11.34 6.70 4.19
C TRP A 61 10.66 5.54 4.93
N LEU A 62 9.34 5.51 4.92
CA LEU A 62 8.55 4.43 5.48
C LEU A 62 7.59 3.89 4.42
N VAL A 63 7.64 2.58 4.19
CA VAL A 63 6.60 1.83 3.50
C VAL A 63 5.72 1.19 4.57
N LEU A 64 4.55 1.78 4.81
CA LEU A 64 3.53 1.18 5.66
C LEU A 64 2.52 0.46 4.77
N PHE A 65 2.40 -0.86 4.94
CA PHE A 65 1.43 -1.62 4.18
C PHE A 65 0.45 -2.37 5.08
N PHE A 66 -0.81 -2.34 4.69
CA PHE A 66 -1.89 -3.05 5.37
C PHE A 66 -2.21 -4.35 4.63
N TYR A 67 -2.58 -5.39 5.37
CA TYR A 67 -3.05 -6.65 4.83
C TYR A 67 -4.26 -7.15 5.63
N PRO A 68 -5.16 -7.97 5.02
CA PRO A 68 -6.44 -8.33 5.64
C PRO A 68 -6.30 -9.09 6.96
N LEU A 69 -5.69 -10.28 6.93
CA LEU A 69 -5.58 -11.18 8.09
C LEU A 69 -4.35 -12.08 8.01
N ASP A 70 -3.90 -12.50 9.20
CA ASP A 70 -2.97 -13.59 9.38
C ASP A 70 -3.55 -14.93 8.89
N PHE A 71 -2.69 -15.90 8.63
CA PHE A 71 -3.04 -17.28 8.24
C PHE A 71 -3.95 -17.39 7.00
N THR A 72 -3.81 -16.45 6.06
CA THR A 72 -4.53 -16.44 4.77
C THR A 72 -3.61 -16.84 3.60
N PHE A 73 -3.96 -16.48 2.37
CA PHE A 73 -3.34 -17.05 1.16
C PHE A 73 -2.40 -16.06 0.45
N VAL A 74 -2.87 -14.86 0.11
CA VAL A 74 -2.06 -13.83 -0.57
C VAL A 74 -1.13 -13.13 0.42
N CYS A 75 -1.61 -12.87 1.66
CA CYS A 75 -0.87 -12.09 2.66
C CYS A 75 0.54 -12.61 2.98
N PRO A 76 0.76 -13.94 3.19
CA PRO A 76 2.11 -14.43 3.46
C PRO A 76 3.06 -14.20 2.29
N THR A 77 2.57 -14.26 1.05
CA THR A 77 3.40 -14.02 -0.14
C THR A 77 3.94 -12.60 -0.19
N GLU A 78 3.11 -11.61 0.16
CA GLU A 78 3.49 -10.20 0.20
C GLU A 78 4.48 -9.92 1.34
N ILE A 79 4.15 -10.37 2.57
CA ILE A 79 4.99 -10.13 3.76
C ILE A 79 6.37 -10.75 3.58
N VAL A 80 6.43 -11.98 3.07
CA VAL A 80 7.68 -12.68 2.78
C VAL A 80 8.48 -11.93 1.72
N ALA A 81 7.84 -11.49 0.62
CA ALA A 81 8.51 -10.75 -0.45
C ALA A 81 9.09 -9.42 0.04
N PHE A 82 8.35 -8.64 0.83
CA PHE A 82 8.87 -7.43 1.47
C PHE A 82 10.03 -7.73 2.43
N SER A 83 9.88 -8.75 3.26
CA SER A 83 10.89 -9.15 4.23
C SER A 83 12.19 -9.62 3.57
N ASP A 84 12.10 -10.42 2.51
CA ASP A 84 13.28 -10.95 1.82
C ASP A 84 14.06 -9.85 1.11
N ARG A 85 13.36 -8.81 0.64
CA ARG A 85 13.94 -7.66 -0.05
C ARG A 85 14.17 -6.43 0.86
N VAL A 86 14.02 -6.56 2.17
CA VAL A 86 14.16 -5.42 3.10
C VAL A 86 15.52 -4.71 3.03
N LYS A 87 16.57 -5.44 2.63
CA LYS A 87 17.91 -4.85 2.44
C LYS A 87 17.93 -3.82 1.30
N GLU A 88 17.15 -4.02 0.24
CA GLU A 88 17.03 -3.08 -0.87
C GLU A 88 16.35 -1.78 -0.39
N PHE A 89 15.27 -1.90 0.40
CA PHE A 89 14.63 -0.74 1.02
C PHE A 89 15.59 0.02 1.94
N ARG A 90 16.33 -0.69 2.79
CA ARG A 90 17.30 -0.07 3.71
C ARG A 90 18.46 0.63 2.98
N ALA A 91 18.87 0.12 1.81
CA ALA A 91 19.85 0.78 0.95
C ALA A 91 19.32 2.13 0.41
N LEU A 92 18.01 2.32 0.36
CA LEU A 92 17.33 3.56 0.01
C LEU A 92 16.95 4.41 1.25
N ASN A 93 17.53 4.13 2.43
CA ASN A 93 17.13 4.74 3.71
C ASN A 93 15.62 4.60 3.97
N ALA A 94 15.03 3.45 3.63
CA ALA A 94 13.62 3.15 3.81
C ALA A 94 13.44 1.95 4.75
N GLU A 95 12.45 2.02 5.62
CA GLU A 95 11.98 0.88 6.42
C GLU A 95 10.61 0.42 5.90
N VAL A 96 10.30 -0.84 6.14
CA VAL A 96 9.04 -1.46 5.72
C VAL A 96 8.33 -2.00 6.95
N VAL A 97 7.04 -1.73 7.08
CA VAL A 97 6.21 -2.15 8.21
C VAL A 97 4.88 -2.68 7.69
N GLY A 98 4.50 -3.89 8.09
CA GLY A 98 3.18 -4.46 7.84
C GLY A 98 2.23 -4.19 8.99
N ALA A 99 0.93 -4.09 8.70
CA ALA A 99 -0.13 -3.91 9.69
C ALA A 99 -1.36 -4.73 9.31
N SER A 100 -1.98 -5.38 10.29
CA SER A 100 -3.31 -5.96 10.16
C SER A 100 -4.11 -5.79 11.45
N VAL A 101 -5.38 -6.13 11.37
CA VAL A 101 -6.31 -6.06 12.51
C VAL A 101 -6.13 -7.23 13.50
N ASP A 102 -5.20 -8.14 13.26
CA ASP A 102 -4.89 -9.24 14.15
C ASP A 102 -4.13 -8.81 15.40
N SER A 103 -4.10 -9.70 16.39
CA SER A 103 -3.36 -9.48 17.62
C SER A 103 -1.86 -9.74 17.43
N LYS A 104 -1.02 -9.10 18.26
CA LYS A 104 0.43 -9.41 18.30
C LYS A 104 0.73 -10.90 18.55
N HIS A 105 -0.15 -11.59 19.25
CA HIS A 105 -0.02 -13.03 19.53
C HIS A 105 -0.25 -13.87 18.26
N SER A 106 -1.23 -13.49 17.43
CA SER A 106 -1.44 -14.09 16.11
C SER A 106 -0.21 -13.88 15.22
N HIS A 107 0.27 -12.65 15.10
CA HIS A 107 1.49 -12.35 14.34
C HIS A 107 2.68 -13.19 14.80
N LEU A 108 2.90 -13.30 16.12
CA LEU A 108 4.01 -14.10 16.66
C LEU A 108 3.86 -15.58 16.34
N ALA A 109 2.66 -16.13 16.45
CA ALA A 109 2.38 -17.51 16.09
C ALA A 109 2.67 -17.76 14.60
N TRP A 110 2.24 -16.83 13.73
CA TRP A 110 2.44 -16.95 12.30
C TRP A 110 3.91 -16.78 11.87
N VAL A 111 4.64 -15.88 12.50
CA VAL A 111 6.11 -15.73 12.33
C VAL A 111 6.86 -17.00 12.75
N ASN A 112 6.36 -17.74 13.72
CA ASN A 112 6.99 -18.98 14.15
C ASN A 112 6.62 -20.19 13.28
N GLN A 113 5.58 -20.10 12.46
CA GLN A 113 5.19 -21.15 11.54
C GLN A 113 6.10 -21.19 10.30
N PRO A 114 6.56 -22.37 9.85
CA PRO A 114 7.38 -22.50 8.65
C PRO A 114 6.66 -22.06 7.37
N ARG A 115 7.41 -21.45 6.44
CA ARG A 115 6.88 -20.96 5.14
C ARG A 115 6.23 -22.06 4.31
N ASN A 116 6.76 -23.25 4.30
CA ASN A 116 6.19 -24.40 3.58
C ASN A 116 4.89 -24.95 4.18
N LYS A 117 4.45 -24.38 5.29
CA LYS A 117 3.15 -24.65 5.93
C LYS A 117 2.26 -23.40 5.97
N GLY A 118 2.50 -22.43 5.08
CA GLY A 118 1.74 -21.18 5.02
C GLY A 118 2.09 -20.16 6.12
N GLY A 119 3.18 -20.40 6.87
CA GLY A 119 3.70 -19.46 7.84
C GLY A 119 4.62 -18.41 7.22
N LEU A 120 5.05 -17.44 8.02
CA LEU A 120 5.97 -16.40 7.59
C LEU A 120 7.43 -16.78 7.75
N GLY A 121 7.73 -17.69 8.69
CA GLY A 121 9.10 -17.99 9.08
C GLY A 121 9.77 -16.75 9.69
N ASN A 122 11.10 -16.65 9.50
CA ASN A 122 11.82 -15.47 9.97
C ASN A 122 11.58 -14.28 9.05
N VAL A 123 10.78 -13.31 9.49
CA VAL A 123 10.60 -12.02 8.80
C VAL A 123 11.47 -10.94 9.44
N ASN A 124 11.98 -10.03 8.60
CA ASN A 124 12.91 -8.96 8.98
C ASN A 124 12.24 -7.58 9.01
N ILE A 125 10.92 -7.54 8.98
CA ILE A 125 10.10 -6.35 9.05
C ILE A 125 9.17 -6.43 10.27
N PRO A 126 8.82 -5.31 10.93
CA PRO A 126 7.81 -5.27 11.98
C PRO A 126 6.41 -5.59 11.44
N LEU A 127 5.60 -6.25 12.26
CA LEU A 127 4.17 -6.46 12.01
C LEU A 127 3.37 -5.80 13.13
N ILE A 128 2.63 -4.73 12.82
CA ILE A 128 1.77 -3.97 13.73
C ILE A 128 0.46 -4.72 13.95
N SER A 129 0.07 -4.79 15.23
CA SER A 129 -1.24 -5.25 15.67
C SER A 129 -2.19 -4.05 15.77
N ASP A 130 -3.04 -3.85 14.78
CA ASP A 130 -4.12 -2.85 14.79
C ASP A 130 -5.45 -3.46 15.27
N ILE A 131 -5.43 -4.16 16.41
CA ILE A 131 -6.60 -4.87 16.94
C ILE A 131 -7.78 -3.93 17.22
N THR A 132 -7.52 -2.66 17.45
CA THR A 132 -8.54 -1.63 17.63
C THR A 132 -9.13 -1.16 16.30
N LYS A 133 -8.50 -1.52 15.19
CA LYS A 133 -8.84 -1.09 13.82
C LYS A 133 -8.71 0.43 13.59
N LYS A 134 -8.15 1.13 14.58
CA LYS A 134 -8.03 2.59 14.52
C LYS A 134 -7.06 3.03 13.42
N ILE A 135 -5.91 2.36 13.31
CA ILE A 135 -4.89 2.71 12.30
C ILE A 135 -5.45 2.44 10.90
N SER A 136 -6.07 1.28 10.68
CA SER A 136 -6.72 0.96 9.41
C SER A 136 -7.83 1.96 9.04
N ALA A 137 -8.59 2.43 10.02
CA ALA A 137 -9.61 3.46 9.82
C ALA A 137 -8.99 4.82 9.48
N ASP A 138 -7.97 5.26 10.24
CA ASP A 138 -7.29 6.54 10.04
C ASP A 138 -6.58 6.59 8.66
N TYR A 139 -6.07 5.45 8.19
CA TYR A 139 -5.47 5.32 6.87
C TYR A 139 -6.47 5.03 5.74
N GLY A 140 -7.78 4.96 6.05
CA GLY A 140 -8.84 4.81 5.06
C GLY A 140 -8.90 3.45 4.37
N VAL A 141 -8.30 2.42 4.97
CA VAL A 141 -8.26 1.06 4.42
C VAL A 141 -9.16 0.07 5.15
N LEU A 142 -9.82 0.48 6.25
CA LEU A 142 -10.76 -0.38 6.96
C LEU A 142 -12.02 -0.61 6.12
N ILE A 143 -12.39 -1.87 5.92
CA ILE A 143 -13.66 -2.25 5.28
C ILE A 143 -14.77 -2.10 6.31
N GLU A 144 -15.74 -1.23 6.03
CA GLU A 144 -16.82 -0.87 6.95
C GLU A 144 -18.16 -1.52 6.62
N THR A 145 -18.30 -2.08 5.42
CA THR A 145 -19.55 -2.69 4.94
C THR A 145 -19.25 -3.95 4.14
N GLY A 146 -20.26 -4.83 4.02
CA GLY A 146 -20.15 -6.06 3.24
C GLY A 146 -19.64 -7.25 4.06
N PRO A 147 -19.33 -8.38 3.40
CA PRO A 147 -18.95 -9.63 4.06
C PRO A 147 -17.60 -9.56 4.76
N ASP A 148 -16.70 -8.69 4.31
CA ASP A 148 -15.32 -8.55 4.83
C ASP A 148 -15.18 -7.39 5.83
N VAL A 149 -16.30 -6.96 6.40
CA VAL A 149 -16.35 -5.88 7.40
C VAL A 149 -15.35 -6.12 8.54
N GLY A 150 -14.55 -5.11 8.82
CA GLY A 150 -13.57 -5.15 9.89
C GLY A 150 -12.18 -5.65 9.46
N LEU A 151 -11.99 -6.03 8.21
CA LEU A 151 -10.68 -6.29 7.63
C LEU A 151 -10.07 -5.02 7.05
N ALA A 152 -8.77 -5.04 6.80
CA ALA A 152 -8.10 -3.98 6.05
C ALA A 152 -7.93 -4.37 4.58
N LEU A 153 -8.17 -3.43 3.67
CA LEU A 153 -7.77 -3.53 2.27
C LEU A 153 -6.23 -3.59 2.18
N ARG A 154 -5.71 -4.00 1.02
CA ARG A 154 -4.26 -4.03 0.76
C ARG A 154 -3.75 -2.63 0.42
N GLY A 155 -3.73 -1.75 1.44
CA GLY A 155 -3.19 -0.41 1.32
C GLY A 155 -1.67 -0.40 1.41
N THR A 156 -1.01 0.44 0.61
CA THR A 156 0.42 0.75 0.72
C THR A 156 0.58 2.26 0.73
N PHE A 157 1.34 2.76 1.69
CA PHE A 157 1.61 4.18 1.87
C PHE A 157 3.12 4.38 1.89
N ILE A 158 3.63 5.16 0.94
CA ILE A 158 5.03 5.60 0.94
C ILE A 158 5.07 6.97 1.60
N ILE A 159 5.77 7.05 2.73
CA ILE A 159 5.87 8.22 3.59
C ILE A 159 7.33 8.69 3.57
N ASP A 160 7.55 9.98 3.36
CA ASP A 160 8.89 10.55 3.28
C ASP A 160 9.51 10.79 4.67
N PRO A 161 10.81 11.15 4.75
CA PRO A 161 11.52 11.41 6.01
C PRO A 161 10.94 12.54 6.87
N LYS A 162 10.06 13.37 6.31
CA LYS A 162 9.35 14.45 7.02
C LYS A 162 8.00 13.99 7.56
N GLY A 163 7.59 12.73 7.27
CA GLY A 163 6.30 12.19 7.65
C GLY A 163 5.16 12.55 6.68
N ILE A 164 5.48 12.99 5.45
CA ILE A 164 4.49 13.34 4.43
C ILE A 164 4.21 12.14 3.54
N VAL A 165 2.95 11.85 3.30
CA VAL A 165 2.52 10.81 2.35
C VAL A 165 2.86 11.24 0.93
N ARG A 166 3.63 10.43 0.22
CA ARG A 166 4.05 10.69 -1.17
C ARG A 166 3.30 9.85 -2.18
N GLN A 167 2.86 8.66 -1.80
CA GLN A 167 2.12 7.76 -2.68
C GLN A 167 1.20 6.86 -1.86
N ILE A 168 0.04 6.56 -2.44
CA ILE A 168 -0.96 5.64 -1.89
C ILE A 168 -1.38 4.69 -3.01
N THR A 169 -1.38 3.40 -2.73
CA THR A 169 -2.02 2.39 -3.56
C THR A 169 -2.92 1.52 -2.68
N ILE A 170 -4.13 1.25 -3.12
CA ILE A 170 -5.06 0.37 -2.41
C ILE A 170 -5.59 -0.65 -3.40
N ASN A 171 -5.22 -1.92 -3.20
CA ASN A 171 -5.79 -3.05 -3.93
C ASN A 171 -6.94 -3.67 -3.13
N ASP A 172 -7.89 -4.25 -3.85
CA ASP A 172 -8.86 -5.16 -3.27
C ASP A 172 -8.18 -6.45 -2.76
N LEU A 173 -8.92 -7.29 -2.04
CA LEU A 173 -8.39 -8.40 -1.27
C LEU A 173 -7.71 -9.48 -2.11
N ASP A 174 -8.10 -9.64 -3.37
CA ASP A 174 -7.70 -10.76 -4.23
C ASP A 174 -6.34 -10.58 -4.90
N VAL A 175 -5.80 -9.35 -4.96
CA VAL A 175 -4.60 -9.04 -5.76
C VAL A 175 -3.48 -8.49 -4.90
N GLY A 176 -2.38 -9.24 -4.83
CA GLY A 176 -1.15 -8.83 -4.15
C GLY A 176 -0.44 -7.66 -4.84
N ARG A 177 0.48 -7.01 -4.10
CA ARG A 177 1.19 -5.81 -4.53
C ARG A 177 2.55 -6.13 -5.15
N SER A 178 3.05 -5.20 -5.96
CA SER A 178 4.40 -5.26 -6.55
C SER A 178 5.42 -4.59 -5.64
N ILE A 179 6.40 -5.35 -5.18
CA ILE A 179 7.53 -4.84 -4.41
C ILE A 179 8.48 -4.04 -5.32
N ASP A 180 8.64 -4.45 -6.58
CA ASP A 180 9.45 -3.73 -7.56
C ASP A 180 8.92 -2.32 -7.78
N GLU A 181 7.60 -2.17 -7.93
CA GLU A 181 6.99 -0.84 -8.08
C GLU A 181 7.17 0.02 -6.84
N THR A 182 7.08 -0.57 -5.64
CA THR A 182 7.30 0.16 -4.39
C THR A 182 8.74 0.69 -4.30
N LEU A 183 9.73 -0.12 -4.65
CA LEU A 183 11.15 0.28 -4.71
C LEU A 183 11.37 1.36 -5.77
N ARG A 184 10.85 1.15 -6.99
CA ARG A 184 10.94 2.08 -8.10
C ARG A 184 10.41 3.47 -7.74
N LEU A 185 9.28 3.52 -7.04
CA LEU A 185 8.67 4.79 -6.62
C LEU A 185 9.53 5.53 -5.59
N ILE A 186 10.11 4.83 -4.60
CA ILE A 186 11.03 5.47 -3.64
C ILE A 186 12.25 6.03 -4.37
N GLU A 187 12.85 5.26 -5.29
CA GLU A 187 13.97 5.72 -6.11
C GLU A 187 13.61 6.94 -6.95
N ALA A 188 12.42 6.97 -7.54
CA ALA A 188 11.94 8.10 -8.32
C ALA A 188 11.74 9.37 -7.48
N PHE A 189 11.15 9.25 -6.29
CA PHE A 189 11.02 10.37 -5.36
C PHE A 189 12.39 10.91 -4.92
N GLN A 190 13.32 10.02 -4.57
CA GLN A 190 14.68 10.41 -4.17
C GLN A 190 15.45 11.05 -5.32
N TYR A 191 15.26 10.53 -6.55
CA TYR A 191 15.86 11.14 -7.75
C TYR A 191 15.38 12.57 -7.94
N HIS A 192 14.06 12.78 -7.86
CA HIS A 192 13.47 14.12 -7.96
C HIS A 192 14.00 15.06 -6.88
N GLU A 193 14.03 14.61 -5.62
CA GLU A 193 14.55 15.42 -4.50
C GLU A 193 16.01 15.84 -4.68
N LYS A 194 16.82 14.94 -5.24
CA LYS A 194 18.25 15.17 -5.46
C LYS A 194 18.54 16.05 -6.67
N ASN A 195 17.82 15.87 -7.77
CA ASN A 195 18.16 16.47 -9.06
C ASN A 195 17.23 17.63 -9.46
N GLY A 196 16.07 17.79 -8.82
CA GLY A 196 15.06 18.79 -9.19
C GLY A 196 14.34 18.48 -10.50
N GLU A 197 14.64 17.36 -11.15
CA GLU A 197 14.00 16.90 -12.37
C GLU A 197 12.78 16.05 -12.05
N VAL A 198 11.77 16.06 -12.93
CA VAL A 198 10.61 15.19 -12.82
C VAL A 198 10.86 13.86 -13.53
N CYS A 199 10.27 12.81 -13.00
CA CYS A 199 10.36 11.46 -13.55
C CYS A 199 9.18 11.20 -14.49
N GLN A 200 9.45 10.80 -15.72
CA GLN A 200 8.45 10.41 -16.70
C GLN A 200 7.73 9.10 -16.31
N ALA A 201 6.67 8.79 -17.03
CA ALA A 201 5.95 7.52 -16.86
C ALA A 201 6.92 6.33 -17.00
N GLY A 202 6.84 5.38 -16.07
CA GLY A 202 7.70 4.21 -16.08
C GLY A 202 9.18 4.48 -15.79
N TRP A 203 9.56 5.66 -15.32
CA TRP A 203 10.95 5.98 -14.98
C TRP A 203 11.55 4.90 -14.06
N THR A 204 12.76 4.49 -14.36
CA THR A 204 13.55 3.57 -13.54
C THR A 204 14.94 4.15 -13.27
N LYS A 205 15.58 3.69 -12.22
CA LYS A 205 16.93 4.11 -11.83
C LYS A 205 17.91 4.00 -12.98
N GLY A 206 18.69 5.06 -13.19
CA GLY A 206 19.65 5.18 -14.28
C GLY A 206 19.13 5.92 -15.52
N GLN A 207 17.81 6.12 -15.62
CA GLN A 207 17.24 6.99 -16.66
C GLN A 207 17.38 8.47 -16.26
N LYS A 208 17.48 9.34 -17.28
CA LYS A 208 17.41 10.80 -17.07
C LYS A 208 15.98 11.19 -16.69
N GLY A 209 15.85 12.21 -15.86
CA GLY A 209 14.60 12.92 -15.66
C GLY A 209 14.38 14.00 -16.72
N MET A 210 13.37 14.80 -16.51
CA MET A 210 13.01 15.90 -17.40
C MET A 210 12.94 17.20 -16.56
N LYS A 211 13.45 18.29 -17.08
CA LYS A 211 13.28 19.62 -16.48
C LYS A 211 11.80 20.01 -16.54
N ALA A 212 11.26 20.44 -15.40
CA ALA A 212 9.84 20.78 -15.26
C ALA A 212 9.53 22.22 -15.72
N ASP A 213 10.00 22.60 -16.90
CA ASP A 213 9.72 23.89 -17.51
C ASP A 213 9.51 23.76 -19.03
N PRO A 214 8.79 24.71 -19.68
CA PRO A 214 8.42 24.60 -21.09
C PRO A 214 9.60 24.55 -22.07
N VAL A 215 10.75 25.14 -21.73
CA VAL A 215 11.93 25.18 -22.59
C VAL A 215 12.83 23.99 -22.28
N GLY A 216 13.14 23.75 -21.01
CA GLY A 216 14.05 22.67 -20.59
C GLY A 216 13.51 21.27 -20.85
N SER A 217 12.17 21.09 -20.89
CA SER A 217 11.55 19.81 -21.25
C SER A 217 11.71 19.42 -22.71
N GLN A 218 11.99 20.38 -23.60
CA GLN A 218 12.13 20.13 -25.05
C GLN A 218 13.27 19.16 -25.37
N GLU A 219 14.38 19.23 -24.62
CA GLU A 219 15.50 18.29 -24.80
C GLU A 219 15.05 16.82 -24.61
N PHE A 220 14.23 16.58 -23.58
CA PHE A 220 13.69 15.27 -23.32
C PHE A 220 12.72 14.81 -24.41
N PHE A 221 11.77 15.65 -24.80
CA PHE A 221 10.79 15.31 -25.84
C PHE A 221 11.45 15.06 -27.19
N GLN A 222 12.45 15.87 -27.56
CA GLN A 222 13.23 15.65 -28.78
C GLN A 222 13.99 14.31 -28.76
N ALA A 223 14.55 13.93 -27.59
CA ALA A 223 15.28 12.67 -27.45
C ALA A 223 14.35 11.44 -27.50
N VAL A 224 13.11 11.56 -27.02
CA VAL A 224 12.16 10.44 -26.93
C VAL A 224 11.29 10.33 -28.19
N PHE A 225 10.84 11.43 -28.77
CA PHE A 225 9.87 11.47 -29.86
C PHE A 225 10.39 12.13 -31.14
N GLY A 226 11.64 12.59 -31.16
CA GLY A 226 12.19 13.36 -32.29
C GLY A 226 12.38 12.59 -33.62
N SER A 227 12.14 11.27 -33.59
CA SER A 227 12.13 10.43 -34.82
C SER A 227 10.71 10.20 -35.35
N ASP A 228 9.67 10.64 -34.63
CA ASP A 228 8.29 10.55 -35.10
C ASP A 228 8.01 11.77 -35.99
N GLU A 229 8.38 11.67 -37.28
CA GLU A 229 7.82 12.58 -38.28
C GLU A 229 6.33 12.31 -38.44
N LEU A 230 5.51 13.33 -38.15
CA LEU A 230 4.06 13.34 -38.43
C LEU A 230 3.82 13.29 -39.94
#